data_1a839e55e360c08cc1f26ecc81ff081b
#
_entry.id   1a839e55e360c08cc1f26ecc81ff081b
#
_cell.length_a   1.000
_cell.length_b   1.000
_cell.length_c   1.000
_cell.angle_alpha   90.00
_cell.angle_beta   90.00
_cell.angle_gamma   90.00
#
_symmetry.space_group_name_H-M   'P 1'
#
loop_
_entity.id
_entity.type
_entity.pdbx_description
1 polymer ?
#
loop_
_entity_poly.entity_id
_entity_poly.type
_entity_poly.pdbx_seq_one_letter_code
_entity_poly.pdbx_strand_id
1 'polypeptide(L)'
;VHIRESLKNKEVDDVELDSFLRRVFYLAFDSTNSAGYHKLKDRIHQLRQEQQLPDKIIYYLATPPVMYELIPTCLKENGMNVAGSEDGWRRVIVEKPFGTSLESAERLNKHLIHIFDEKEIYRIDHFLGKETAQNVLAFRFANGIFEPLWNRNYIDYVEITAVENLGIEQRGGFYETAGALRDMVQNHLIQLVALT
;
A
#
# COMPACT_ATOMS: atom_id res chain seq x y z
N VAL A 1 -21.87 -1.74 -8.60
CA VAL A 1 -22.80 -0.60 -8.76
C VAL A 1 -22.01 0.71 -8.62
N HIS A 2 -21.29 0.94 -7.54
CA HIS A 2 -20.57 2.21 -7.31
C HIS A 2 -19.48 2.53 -8.33
N ILE A 3 -18.78 1.54 -8.89
CA ILE A 3 -17.72 1.77 -9.88
C ILE A 3 -18.28 2.50 -11.13
N ARG A 4 -19.42 2.07 -11.67
CA ARG A 4 -20.04 2.75 -12.81
C ARG A 4 -20.48 4.16 -12.46
N GLU A 5 -20.98 4.39 -11.25
CA GLU A 5 -21.39 5.73 -10.77
C GLU A 5 -20.19 6.67 -10.63
N SER A 6 -19.06 6.17 -10.14
CA SER A 6 -17.82 6.95 -10.00
C SER A 6 -17.17 7.32 -11.34
N LEU A 7 -17.50 6.59 -12.41
CA LEU A 7 -16.94 6.79 -13.76
C LEU A 7 -17.86 7.61 -14.69
N LYS A 8 -19.04 8.04 -14.24
CA LYS A 8 -20.03 8.76 -15.07
C LYS A 8 -19.50 10.01 -15.79
N ASN A 9 -18.42 10.61 -15.30
CA ASN A 9 -17.78 11.80 -15.87
C ASN A 9 -16.45 11.51 -16.57
N LYS A 10 -16.13 10.24 -16.83
CA LYS A 10 -14.90 9.82 -17.53
C LYS A 10 -15.30 9.09 -18.81
N GLU A 11 -14.60 9.39 -19.89
CA GLU A 11 -14.71 8.63 -21.15
C GLU A 11 -14.06 7.25 -20.91
N VAL A 12 -14.89 6.26 -20.61
CA VAL A 12 -14.49 4.86 -20.44
C VAL A 12 -15.30 4.02 -21.40
N ASP A 13 -14.65 3.20 -22.20
CA ASP A 13 -15.31 2.23 -23.08
C ASP A 13 -16.12 1.23 -22.24
N ASP A 14 -17.40 1.10 -22.52
CA ASP A 14 -18.28 0.18 -21.82
C ASP A 14 -17.85 -1.28 -21.96
N VAL A 15 -17.24 -1.67 -23.07
CA VAL A 15 -16.75 -3.03 -23.31
C VAL A 15 -15.54 -3.32 -22.39
N GLU A 16 -14.62 -2.39 -22.29
CA GLU A 16 -13.47 -2.48 -21.38
C GLU A 16 -13.92 -2.51 -19.92
N LEU A 17 -14.87 -1.64 -19.57
CA LEU A 17 -15.43 -1.59 -18.22
C LEU A 17 -16.13 -2.91 -17.85
N ASP A 18 -16.92 -3.47 -18.74
CA ASP A 18 -17.58 -4.76 -18.51
C ASP A 18 -16.59 -5.91 -18.39
N SER A 19 -15.53 -5.91 -19.22
CA SER A 19 -14.44 -6.88 -19.13
C SER A 19 -13.72 -6.78 -17.77
N PHE A 20 -13.47 -5.56 -17.28
CA PHE A 20 -12.89 -5.33 -15.96
C PHE A 20 -13.81 -5.81 -14.85
N LEU A 21 -15.11 -5.43 -14.88
CA LEU A 21 -16.07 -5.78 -13.83
C LEU A 21 -16.29 -7.29 -13.68
N ARG A 22 -16.15 -8.08 -14.75
CA ARG A 22 -16.20 -9.55 -14.70
C ARG A 22 -15.05 -10.17 -13.91
N ARG A 23 -13.98 -9.40 -13.64
CA ARG A 23 -12.81 -9.84 -12.86
C ARG A 23 -12.85 -9.33 -11.42
N VAL A 24 -13.88 -8.57 -11.05
CA VAL A 24 -14.07 -8.06 -9.69
C VAL A 24 -15.10 -8.91 -8.97
N PHE A 25 -14.68 -9.52 -7.88
CA PHE A 25 -15.51 -10.41 -7.06
C PHE A 25 -15.63 -9.83 -5.65
N TYR A 26 -16.80 -10.00 -5.06
CA TYR A 26 -17.06 -9.59 -3.70
C TYR A 26 -17.35 -10.81 -2.83
N LEU A 27 -16.72 -10.84 -1.65
CA LEU A 27 -16.98 -11.85 -0.62
C LEU A 27 -17.15 -11.15 0.74
N ALA A 28 -18.33 -11.26 1.31
CA ALA A 28 -18.60 -10.77 2.66
C ALA A 28 -18.20 -11.84 3.69
N PHE A 29 -17.29 -11.50 4.60
CA PHE A 29 -16.93 -12.31 5.75
C PHE A 29 -16.40 -11.42 6.87
N ASP A 30 -16.42 -11.93 8.08
CA ASP A 30 -15.84 -11.25 9.24
C ASP A 30 -14.32 -11.46 9.25
N SER A 31 -13.58 -10.42 8.89
CA SER A 31 -12.11 -10.43 8.84
C SER A 31 -11.44 -10.42 10.22
N THR A 32 -12.21 -10.26 11.30
CA THR A 32 -11.72 -10.36 12.67
C THR A 32 -11.72 -11.80 13.19
N ASN A 33 -12.42 -12.69 12.50
CA ASN A 33 -12.57 -14.09 12.88
C ASN A 33 -11.77 -15.00 11.93
N SER A 34 -10.75 -15.69 12.47
CA SER A 34 -9.93 -16.62 11.72
C SER A 34 -10.72 -17.69 10.96
N ALA A 35 -11.84 -18.17 11.53
CA ALA A 35 -12.70 -19.14 10.86
C ALA A 35 -13.35 -18.62 9.57
N GLY A 36 -13.51 -17.29 9.42
CA GLY A 36 -14.02 -16.65 8.20
C GLY A 36 -13.10 -16.82 7.00
N TYR A 37 -11.80 -16.99 7.25
CA TYR A 37 -10.78 -17.09 6.20
C TYR A 37 -10.86 -18.40 5.40
N HIS A 38 -11.50 -19.45 5.90
CA HIS A 38 -11.77 -20.65 5.11
C HIS A 38 -12.61 -20.31 3.87
N LYS A 39 -13.65 -19.47 4.04
CA LYS A 39 -14.48 -19.03 2.91
C LYS A 39 -13.68 -18.24 1.88
N LEU A 40 -12.76 -17.37 2.34
CA LEU A 40 -11.89 -16.62 1.46
C LEU A 40 -10.93 -17.55 0.71
N LYS A 41 -10.33 -18.51 1.41
CA LYS A 41 -9.41 -19.51 0.82
C LYS A 41 -10.12 -20.36 -0.25
N ASP A 42 -11.30 -20.87 0.05
CA ASP A 42 -12.10 -21.66 -0.88
C ASP A 42 -12.50 -20.84 -2.11
N ARG A 43 -12.91 -19.59 -1.89
CA ARG A 43 -13.27 -18.69 -3.00
C ARG A 43 -12.07 -18.36 -3.90
N ILE A 44 -10.91 -18.08 -3.32
CA ILE A 44 -9.67 -17.87 -4.08
C ILE A 44 -9.32 -19.13 -4.88
N HIS A 45 -9.40 -20.31 -4.27
CA HIS A 45 -9.11 -21.57 -4.94
C HIS A 45 -10.05 -21.80 -6.12
N GLN A 46 -11.35 -21.61 -5.91
CA GLN A 46 -12.37 -21.72 -6.98
C GLN A 46 -12.06 -20.75 -8.13
N LEU A 47 -11.83 -19.47 -7.85
CA LEU A 47 -11.53 -18.47 -8.88
C LEU A 47 -10.26 -18.79 -9.66
N ARG A 48 -9.24 -19.30 -8.97
CA ARG A 48 -7.99 -19.71 -9.64
C ARG A 48 -8.24 -20.85 -10.63
N GLN A 49 -9.08 -21.82 -10.27
CA GLN A 49 -9.45 -22.91 -11.17
C GLN A 49 -10.32 -22.42 -12.33
N GLU A 50 -11.36 -21.65 -12.06
CA GLU A 50 -12.30 -21.13 -13.07
C GLU A 50 -11.60 -20.21 -14.10
N GLN A 51 -10.65 -19.40 -13.65
CA GLN A 51 -9.97 -18.40 -14.46
C GLN A 51 -8.55 -18.82 -14.91
N GLN A 52 -8.12 -20.04 -14.55
CA GLN A 52 -6.77 -20.57 -14.82
C GLN A 52 -5.66 -19.63 -14.33
N LEU A 53 -5.83 -19.04 -13.13
CA LEU A 53 -4.89 -18.08 -12.57
C LEU A 53 -3.70 -18.77 -11.89
N PRO A 54 -2.50 -18.17 -11.95
CA PRO A 54 -1.31 -18.70 -11.27
C PRO A 54 -1.46 -18.61 -9.74
N ASP A 55 -0.60 -19.32 -9.00
CA ASP A 55 -0.57 -19.29 -7.54
C ASP A 55 0.15 -18.06 -6.97
N LYS A 56 -0.27 -16.89 -7.44
CA LYS A 56 0.32 -15.60 -7.12
C LYS A 56 -0.74 -14.69 -6.54
N ILE A 57 -0.60 -14.32 -5.25
CA ILE A 57 -1.63 -13.57 -4.53
C ILE A 57 -1.01 -12.34 -3.87
N ILE A 58 -1.66 -11.20 -4.04
CA ILE A 58 -1.38 -9.97 -3.31
C ILE A 58 -2.53 -9.74 -2.34
N TYR A 59 -2.21 -9.59 -1.07
CA TYR A 59 -3.11 -9.15 -0.01
C TYR A 59 -2.95 -7.64 0.19
N TYR A 60 -3.89 -6.86 -0.29
CA TYR A 60 -3.88 -5.41 -0.10
C TYR A 60 -4.74 -5.03 1.11
N LEU A 61 -4.09 -4.58 2.18
CA LEU A 61 -4.75 -4.25 3.44
C LEU A 61 -5.25 -2.80 3.42
N ALA A 62 -6.30 -2.53 2.62
CA ALA A 62 -7.02 -1.25 2.65
C ALA A 62 -8.02 -1.23 3.83
N THR A 63 -7.51 -1.44 5.04
CA THR A 63 -8.28 -1.61 6.28
C THR A 63 -7.76 -0.66 7.36
N PRO A 64 -8.50 -0.43 8.46
CA PRO A 64 -7.99 0.32 9.59
C PRO A 64 -6.68 -0.29 10.15
N PRO A 65 -5.74 0.53 10.64
CA PRO A 65 -4.43 0.07 11.11
C PRO A 65 -4.47 -1.01 12.20
N VAL A 66 -5.53 -1.01 13.02
CA VAL A 66 -5.75 -2.06 14.04
C VAL A 66 -5.83 -3.47 13.44
N MET A 67 -6.15 -3.59 12.15
CA MET A 67 -6.25 -4.86 11.45
C MET A 67 -4.91 -5.36 10.88
N TYR A 68 -3.85 -4.55 10.89
CA TYR A 68 -2.57 -4.88 10.28
C TYR A 68 -1.78 -5.99 10.98
N GLU A 69 -2.07 -6.24 12.26
CA GLU A 69 -1.55 -7.42 12.97
C GLU A 69 -2.52 -8.61 12.84
N LEU A 70 -3.81 -8.36 12.88
CA LEU A 70 -4.84 -9.40 12.91
C LEU A 70 -4.99 -10.15 11.60
N ILE A 71 -5.13 -9.42 10.48
CA ILE A 71 -5.34 -10.05 9.16
C ILE A 71 -4.16 -10.95 8.77
N PRO A 72 -2.88 -10.53 8.86
CA PRO A 72 -1.74 -11.40 8.59
C PRO A 72 -1.71 -12.64 9.48
N THR A 73 -2.05 -12.51 10.77
CA THR A 73 -2.16 -13.64 11.69
C THR A 73 -3.20 -14.66 11.20
N CYS A 74 -4.40 -14.19 10.87
CA CYS A 74 -5.45 -15.06 10.34
C CYS A 74 -5.07 -15.71 9.00
N LEU A 75 -4.36 -15.00 8.13
CA LEU A 75 -3.83 -15.57 6.89
C LEU A 75 -2.86 -16.72 7.18
N LYS A 76 -1.94 -16.53 8.14
CA LYS A 76 -0.99 -17.56 8.56
C LYS A 76 -1.67 -18.78 9.16
N GLU A 77 -2.61 -18.58 10.09
CA GLU A 77 -3.39 -19.66 10.75
C GLU A 77 -4.13 -20.53 9.74
N ASN A 78 -4.55 -19.95 8.62
CA ASN A 78 -5.25 -20.67 7.55
C ASN A 78 -4.31 -21.14 6.42
N GLY A 79 -2.98 -21.01 6.58
CA GLY A 79 -2.00 -21.42 5.58
C GLY A 79 -2.13 -20.66 4.27
N MET A 80 -2.55 -19.39 4.34
CA MET A 80 -2.73 -18.52 3.17
C MET A 80 -1.53 -17.60 2.93
N ASN A 81 -0.59 -17.54 3.88
CA ASN A 81 0.65 -16.78 3.77
C ASN A 81 1.74 -17.49 2.96
N VAL A 82 1.55 -18.75 2.60
CA VAL A 82 2.50 -19.56 1.80
C VAL A 82 1.86 -19.97 0.48
N ALA A 83 2.67 -19.99 -0.58
CA ALA A 83 2.23 -20.52 -1.85
C ALA A 83 2.20 -22.07 -1.84
N GLY A 84 1.24 -22.64 -2.56
CA GLY A 84 1.12 -24.10 -2.69
C GLY A 84 1.88 -24.66 -3.89
N SER A 85 2.48 -23.81 -4.74
CA SER A 85 3.25 -24.21 -5.93
C SER A 85 4.64 -23.59 -5.90
N GLU A 86 5.61 -24.23 -6.58
CA GLU A 86 7.01 -23.79 -6.63
C GLU A 86 7.17 -22.38 -7.24
N ASP A 87 6.40 -22.07 -8.28
CA ASP A 87 6.38 -20.75 -8.93
C ASP A 87 5.43 -19.75 -8.25
N GLY A 88 4.79 -20.15 -7.17
CA GLY A 88 3.84 -19.35 -6.44
C GLY A 88 4.51 -18.36 -5.51
N TRP A 89 3.78 -17.29 -5.16
CA TRP A 89 4.21 -16.35 -4.14
C TRP A 89 3.01 -15.69 -3.44
N ARG A 90 3.29 -15.14 -2.26
CA ARG A 90 2.37 -14.32 -1.49
C ARG A 90 3.02 -12.97 -1.25
N ARG A 91 2.24 -11.91 -1.34
CA ARG A 91 2.70 -10.55 -1.04
C ARG A 91 1.65 -9.82 -0.24
N VAL A 92 2.08 -9.00 0.69
CA VAL A 92 1.20 -8.16 1.49
C VAL A 92 1.53 -6.69 1.28
N ILE A 93 0.50 -5.88 1.07
CA ILE A 93 0.62 -4.43 0.94
C ILE A 93 -0.05 -3.81 2.16
N VAL A 94 0.67 -2.94 2.85
CA VAL A 94 0.23 -2.23 4.05
C VAL A 94 0.35 -0.73 3.82
N GLU A 95 -0.70 0.00 4.18
CA GLU A 95 -0.74 1.46 4.09
C GLU A 95 -0.28 2.13 5.38
N LYS A 96 0.00 3.42 5.33
CA LYS A 96 0.19 4.22 6.55
C LYS A 96 -1.16 4.44 7.29
N PRO A 97 -1.12 4.68 8.61
CA PRO A 97 0.05 4.81 9.47
C PRO A 97 0.67 3.45 9.81
N PHE A 98 2.00 3.38 9.76
CA PHE A 98 2.76 2.20 10.11
C PHE A 98 3.20 2.28 11.58
N GLY A 99 2.23 2.19 12.48
CA GLY A 99 2.38 2.48 13.90
C GLY A 99 2.19 3.96 14.23
N THR A 100 2.10 4.27 15.52
CA THR A 100 1.93 5.62 16.07
C THR A 100 3.17 6.12 16.83
N SER A 101 4.11 5.23 17.10
CA SER A 101 5.41 5.48 17.73
C SER A 101 6.45 4.55 17.11
N LEU A 102 7.74 4.79 17.37
CA LEU A 102 8.83 3.90 16.94
C LEU A 102 8.58 2.47 17.45
N GLU A 103 8.27 2.33 18.73
CA GLU A 103 8.01 1.02 19.35
C GLU A 103 6.85 0.27 18.66
N SER A 104 5.74 0.95 18.39
CA SER A 104 4.59 0.33 17.72
C SER A 104 4.90 -0.03 16.26
N ALA A 105 5.70 0.79 15.57
CA ALA A 105 6.16 0.50 14.21
C ALA A 105 7.11 -0.70 14.16
N GLU A 106 8.05 -0.78 15.09
CA GLU A 106 8.94 -1.94 15.22
C GLU A 106 8.19 -3.22 15.57
N ARG A 107 7.20 -3.14 16.46
CA ARG A 107 6.35 -4.28 16.81
C ARG A 107 5.59 -4.79 15.59
N LEU A 108 4.92 -3.90 14.87
CA LEU A 108 4.21 -4.25 13.64
C LEU A 108 5.15 -4.85 12.60
N ASN A 109 6.32 -4.25 12.42
CA ASN A 109 7.32 -4.74 11.48
C ASN A 109 7.78 -6.16 11.84
N LYS A 110 8.14 -6.40 13.10
CA LYS A 110 8.54 -7.73 13.61
C LYS A 110 7.42 -8.75 13.42
N HIS A 111 6.17 -8.33 13.65
CA HIS A 111 5.01 -9.19 13.45
C HIS A 111 4.84 -9.62 11.99
N LEU A 112 4.93 -8.68 11.05
CA LEU A 112 4.82 -8.97 9.62
C LEU A 112 5.95 -9.87 9.10
N ILE A 113 7.20 -9.60 9.50
CA ILE A 113 8.38 -10.42 9.11
C ILE A 113 8.28 -11.85 9.65
N HIS A 114 7.60 -12.06 10.78
CA HIS A 114 7.33 -13.40 11.30
C HIS A 114 6.34 -14.21 10.46
N ILE A 115 5.57 -13.56 9.61
CA ILE A 115 4.51 -14.17 8.80
C ILE A 115 4.87 -14.24 7.31
N PHE A 116 5.54 -13.23 6.80
CA PHE A 116 5.98 -13.09 5.41
C PHE A 116 7.47 -12.78 5.35
N ASP A 117 8.14 -13.18 4.29
CA ASP A 117 9.50 -12.74 4.01
C ASP A 117 9.52 -11.21 3.76
N GLU A 118 10.61 -10.52 4.10
CA GLU A 118 10.74 -9.07 3.88
C GLU A 118 10.51 -8.67 2.41
N LYS A 119 10.95 -9.49 1.46
CA LYS A 119 10.73 -9.28 0.02
C LYS A 119 9.26 -9.39 -0.41
N GLU A 120 8.39 -9.90 0.45
CA GLU A 120 6.95 -10.07 0.22
C GLU A 120 6.11 -8.97 0.87
N ILE A 121 6.75 -8.10 1.69
CA ILE A 121 6.08 -7.03 2.42
C ILE A 121 6.31 -5.69 1.71
N TYR A 122 5.22 -5.06 1.28
CA TYR A 122 5.22 -3.74 0.63
C TYR A 122 4.57 -2.72 1.55
N ARG A 123 5.38 -1.81 2.07
CA ARG A 123 4.93 -0.67 2.86
C ARG A 123 4.80 0.51 1.92
N ILE A 124 3.58 0.97 1.71
CA ILE A 124 3.34 2.03 0.73
C ILE A 124 3.15 3.39 1.40
N ASP A 125 3.85 4.38 0.86
CA ASP A 125 3.59 5.79 1.07
C ASP A 125 3.16 6.40 -0.27
N HIS A 126 1.92 6.86 -0.36
CA HIS A 126 1.35 7.43 -1.58
C HIS A 126 2.12 8.67 -2.08
N PHE A 127 2.87 9.34 -1.19
CA PHE A 127 3.66 10.51 -1.57
C PHE A 127 4.82 10.13 -2.49
N LEU A 128 5.44 8.97 -2.28
CA LEU A 128 6.48 8.44 -3.17
C LEU A 128 5.93 8.01 -4.54
N GLY A 129 4.63 7.81 -4.66
CA GLY A 129 3.95 7.55 -5.93
C GLY A 129 3.61 8.81 -6.73
N LYS A 130 3.74 10.02 -6.15
CA LYS A 130 3.50 11.26 -6.88
C LYS A 130 4.60 11.50 -7.90
N GLU A 131 4.22 11.97 -9.10
CA GLU A 131 5.19 12.28 -10.18
C GLU A 131 6.28 13.24 -9.72
N THR A 132 5.94 14.25 -8.92
CA THR A 132 6.90 15.20 -8.36
C THR A 132 7.98 14.54 -7.52
N ALA A 133 7.63 13.54 -6.70
CA ALA A 133 8.59 12.80 -5.89
C ALA A 133 9.47 11.88 -6.77
N GLN A 134 8.86 11.20 -7.74
CA GLN A 134 9.59 10.34 -8.68
C GLN A 134 10.51 11.14 -9.61
N ASN A 135 10.11 12.36 -9.98
CA ASN A 135 10.93 13.26 -10.79
C ASN A 135 12.23 13.66 -10.08
N VAL A 136 12.28 13.74 -8.75
CA VAL A 136 13.53 13.97 -8.01
C VAL A 136 14.54 12.87 -8.30
N LEU A 137 14.11 11.60 -8.26
CA LEU A 137 14.98 10.46 -8.57
C LEU A 137 15.45 10.48 -10.02
N ALA A 138 14.53 10.74 -10.97
CA ALA A 138 14.87 10.82 -12.37
C ALA A 138 15.83 11.99 -12.66
N PHE A 139 15.57 13.14 -12.06
CA PHE A 139 16.43 14.32 -12.20
C PHE A 139 17.84 14.09 -11.67
N ARG A 140 17.93 13.48 -10.49
CA ARG A 140 19.20 13.24 -9.78
C ARG A 140 20.01 12.10 -10.38
N PHE A 141 19.39 10.96 -10.70
CA PHE A 141 20.10 9.73 -11.05
C PHE A 141 19.99 9.29 -12.52
N ALA A 142 19.01 9.78 -13.26
CA ALA A 142 18.84 9.46 -14.67
C ALA A 142 19.39 10.54 -15.62
N ASN A 143 19.92 11.63 -15.10
CA ASN A 143 20.46 12.74 -15.87
C ASN A 143 21.93 12.97 -15.53
N GLY A 144 22.83 12.44 -16.34
CA GLY A 144 24.29 12.57 -16.17
C GLY A 144 24.82 14.01 -16.16
N ILE A 145 24.02 15.01 -16.52
CA ILE A 145 24.38 16.44 -16.43
C ILE A 145 24.23 16.93 -14.98
N PHE A 146 23.19 16.49 -14.27
CA PHE A 146 22.88 16.99 -12.93
C PHE A 146 23.53 16.17 -11.82
N GLU A 147 23.72 14.89 -12.00
CA GLU A 147 24.28 14.00 -10.98
C GLU A 147 25.64 14.51 -10.43
N PRO A 148 26.62 14.95 -11.25
CA PRO A 148 27.89 15.49 -10.76
C PRO A 148 27.74 16.80 -9.99
N LEU A 149 26.68 17.56 -10.24
CA LEU A 149 26.42 18.85 -9.59
C LEU A 149 25.68 18.70 -8.26
N TRP A 150 25.16 17.50 -7.95
CA TRP A 150 24.34 17.25 -6.75
C TRP A 150 25.22 17.02 -5.52
N ASN A 151 25.95 18.05 -5.14
CA ASN A 151 26.85 18.02 -4.00
C ASN A 151 27.04 19.41 -3.40
N ARG A 152 27.62 19.47 -2.20
CA ARG A 152 27.84 20.69 -1.41
C ARG A 152 28.68 21.79 -2.11
N ASN A 153 29.37 21.53 -3.21
CA ASN A 153 30.14 22.54 -3.92
C ASN A 153 29.26 23.37 -4.86
N TYR A 154 28.11 22.84 -5.25
CA TYR A 154 27.22 23.47 -6.23
C TYR A 154 25.83 23.76 -5.67
N ILE A 155 25.41 23.05 -4.62
CA ILE A 155 24.09 23.22 -3.98
C ILE A 155 24.30 23.82 -2.60
N ASP A 156 23.76 25.01 -2.40
CA ASP A 156 23.83 25.74 -1.14
C ASP A 156 22.82 25.19 -0.13
N TYR A 157 21.56 25.03 -0.54
CA TYR A 157 20.50 24.45 0.28
C TYR A 157 19.41 23.78 -0.57
N VAL A 158 18.63 22.94 0.08
CA VAL A 158 17.43 22.33 -0.49
C VAL A 158 16.22 22.74 0.35
N GLU A 159 15.21 23.28 -0.33
CA GLU A 159 13.93 23.62 0.29
C GLU A 159 12.83 22.68 -0.19
N ILE A 160 12.09 22.08 0.74
CA ILE A 160 11.00 21.16 0.44
C ILE A 160 9.71 21.77 0.98
N THR A 161 8.81 22.12 0.08
CA THR A 161 7.51 22.71 0.40
C THR A 161 6.39 21.77 0.00
N ALA A 162 5.50 21.45 0.93
CA ALA A 162 4.30 20.69 0.66
C ALA A 162 3.07 21.56 1.00
N VAL A 163 2.30 21.90 0.00
CA VAL A 163 1.06 22.69 0.14
C VAL A 163 -0.11 21.86 -0.33
N GLU A 164 -1.15 21.78 0.48
CA GLU A 164 -2.41 21.14 0.13
C GLU A 164 -3.56 22.16 0.17
N ASN A 165 -4.42 22.14 -0.83
CA ASN A 165 -5.59 23.01 -0.90
C ASN A 165 -6.78 22.44 -0.10
N LEU A 166 -6.70 21.19 0.36
CA LEU A 166 -7.75 20.53 1.12
C LEU A 166 -7.45 20.65 2.62
N GLY A 167 -8.45 21.02 3.40
CA GLY A 167 -8.39 21.00 4.87
C GLY A 167 -8.49 19.59 5.44
N ILE A 168 -8.64 19.51 6.77
CA ILE A 168 -8.72 18.23 7.50
C ILE A 168 -10.01 17.46 7.19
N GLU A 169 -11.08 18.20 6.81
CA GLU A 169 -12.41 17.65 6.48
C GLU A 169 -12.91 16.64 7.53
N GLN A 170 -13.26 15.42 7.11
CA GLN A 170 -13.77 14.36 7.99
C GLN A 170 -12.66 13.60 8.75
N ARG A 171 -11.38 13.95 8.57
CA ARG A 171 -10.23 13.29 9.21
C ARG A 171 -9.87 13.86 10.59
N GLY A 172 -10.76 14.64 11.23
CA GLY A 172 -10.49 15.25 12.53
C GLY A 172 -10.02 14.26 13.58
N GLY A 173 -10.70 13.11 13.71
CA GLY A 173 -10.32 12.06 14.69
C GLY A 173 -8.93 11.46 14.45
N PHE A 174 -8.50 11.32 13.19
CA PHE A 174 -7.14 10.91 12.85
C PHE A 174 -6.12 11.99 13.23
N TYR A 175 -6.45 13.25 12.95
CA TYR A 175 -5.56 14.39 13.19
C TYR A 175 -5.33 14.68 14.68
N GLU A 176 -6.33 14.41 15.54
CA GLU A 176 -6.19 14.48 16.99
C GLU A 176 -5.12 13.52 17.53
N THR A 177 -4.95 12.37 16.91
CA THR A 177 -3.99 11.35 17.36
C THR A 177 -2.63 11.46 16.69
N ALA A 178 -2.58 11.80 15.40
CA ALA A 178 -1.36 11.87 14.60
C ALA A 178 -0.73 13.27 14.59
N GLY A 179 -1.52 14.31 14.32
CA GLY A 179 -1.06 15.67 14.10
C GLY A 179 -0.26 15.86 12.80
N ALA A 180 -0.07 17.10 12.38
CA ALA A 180 0.63 17.43 11.13
C ALA A 180 2.09 16.96 11.10
N LEU A 181 2.77 16.99 12.25
CA LEU A 181 4.18 16.61 12.33
C LEU A 181 4.38 15.14 11.96
N ARG A 182 3.57 14.24 12.52
CA ARG A 182 3.67 12.80 12.24
C ARG A 182 3.09 12.44 10.87
N ASP A 183 2.01 13.12 10.47
CA ASP A 183 1.35 12.80 9.19
C ASP A 183 2.14 13.32 7.98
N MET A 184 2.64 14.53 8.01
CA MET A 184 3.29 15.17 6.87
C MET A 184 4.82 15.20 6.96
N VAL A 185 5.38 15.67 8.06
CA VAL A 185 6.83 15.90 8.15
C VAL A 185 7.56 14.57 8.27
N GLN A 186 7.22 13.77 9.25
CA GLN A 186 7.92 12.53 9.57
C GLN A 186 7.78 11.47 8.46
N ASN A 187 6.68 11.44 7.76
CA ASN A 187 6.46 10.52 6.64
C ASN A 187 6.92 11.15 5.32
N HIS A 188 6.19 12.13 4.81
CA HIS A 188 6.33 12.60 3.44
C HIS A 188 7.56 13.50 3.23
N LEU A 189 7.76 14.50 4.09
CA LEU A 189 8.86 15.45 3.89
C LEU A 189 10.24 14.81 4.14
N ILE A 190 10.36 13.97 5.17
CA ILE A 190 11.61 13.24 5.43
C ILE A 190 11.93 12.25 4.31
N GLN A 191 10.93 11.62 3.69
CA GLN A 191 11.16 10.78 2.51
C GLN A 191 11.73 11.60 1.34
N LEU A 192 11.21 12.80 1.09
CA LEU A 192 11.76 13.69 0.06
C LEU A 192 13.19 14.13 0.40
N VAL A 193 13.48 14.44 1.67
CA VAL A 193 14.85 14.72 2.13
C VAL A 193 15.77 13.54 1.86
N ALA A 194 15.31 12.31 2.10
CA ALA A 194 16.12 11.10 1.85
C ALA A 194 16.37 10.83 0.37
N LEU A 195 15.56 11.40 -0.54
CA LEU A 195 15.73 11.29 -1.99
C LEU A 195 16.65 12.37 -2.54
N THR A 196 16.83 13.48 -1.81
CA THR A 196 17.68 14.60 -2.20
C THR A 196 19.09 14.47 -1.65
#